data_bd09d11a3f9d0fd007e9195bba8dba60
#
_entry.id   bd09d11a3f9d0fd007e9195bba8dba60
#
_cell.length_a   1.000
_cell.length_b   1.000
_cell.length_c   1.000
_cell.angle_alpha   90.00
_cell.angle_beta   90.00
_cell.angle_gamma   90.00
#
_symmetry.space_group_name_H-M   'P 1'
#
loop_
_entity.id
_entity.type
_entity.pdbx_description
1 polymer ?
#
loop_
_entity_poly.entity_id
_entity_poly.type
_entity_poly.pdbx_seq_one_letter_code
_entity_poly.pdbx_strand_id
1 'polypeptide(L)'
;MSGKKKIVRPRYQQIAVDLAERIVENRYKVGEKIHARSTLASTYNASPETTRKAINVLVDLGIMEVRHGSGAFVASKEKAKDFLLQYQDVQSIQDTKAEIMASVEKQQDELNHFSQLLDQLVNQTKRIHKMNPLLPFELSLSEKAMHLDRSISELNIWQATGATAVSYTHLRAHETGRNL
;
A
#
# COMPACT_ATOMS: atom_id res chain seq x y z
N MET A 1 -6.64 -4.33 15.31
CA MET A 1 -6.96 -2.86 15.32
C MET A 1 -5.69 -2.12 14.93
N SER A 2 -5.48 -1.93 13.63
CA SER A 2 -4.29 -1.22 13.13
C SER A 2 -4.58 0.28 13.21
N GLY A 3 -3.93 0.96 14.16
CA GLY A 3 -4.03 2.40 14.31
C GLY A 3 -3.40 3.07 13.08
N LYS A 4 -4.22 3.73 12.25
CA LYS A 4 -3.75 4.63 11.19
C LYS A 4 -2.68 5.55 11.79
N LYS A 5 -1.42 5.33 11.47
CA LYS A 5 -0.32 6.26 11.76
C LYS A 5 -0.60 7.53 10.97
N LYS A 6 -1.31 8.47 11.61
CA LYS A 6 -1.55 9.80 11.07
C LYS A 6 -0.18 10.46 10.95
N ILE A 7 0.26 10.75 9.73
CA ILE A 7 1.51 11.48 9.49
C ILE A 7 1.35 12.83 10.20
N VAL A 8 2.01 12.98 11.35
CA VAL A 8 1.97 14.22 12.14
C VAL A 8 2.83 15.23 11.40
N ARG A 9 2.17 16.16 10.73
CA ARG A 9 2.83 17.27 10.02
C ARG A 9 3.59 18.14 11.02
N PRO A 10 4.81 18.58 10.68
CA PRO A 10 5.55 19.51 11.52
C PRO A 10 4.72 20.78 11.79
N ARG A 11 4.72 21.24 13.03
CA ARG A 11 3.85 22.33 13.48
C ARG A 11 4.09 23.63 12.69
N TYR A 12 5.34 23.93 12.33
CA TYR A 12 5.67 25.10 11.53
C TYR A 12 5.06 25.09 10.13
N GLN A 13 4.92 23.91 9.50
CA GLN A 13 4.27 23.79 8.19
C GLN A 13 2.77 24.08 8.28
N GLN A 14 2.11 23.57 9.32
CA GLN A 14 0.69 23.84 9.57
C GLN A 14 0.43 25.36 9.72
N ILE A 15 1.32 26.05 10.46
CA ILE A 15 1.25 27.49 10.66
C ILE A 15 1.49 28.24 9.33
N ALA A 16 2.47 27.80 8.53
CA ALA A 16 2.76 28.44 7.24
C ALA A 16 1.58 28.31 6.26
N VAL A 17 0.95 27.14 6.20
CA VAL A 17 -0.24 26.91 5.37
C VAL A 17 -1.41 27.77 5.83
N ASP A 18 -1.75 27.78 7.11
CA ASP A 18 -2.84 28.60 7.65
C ASP A 18 -2.61 30.11 7.42
N LEU A 19 -1.37 30.59 7.55
CA LEU A 19 -1.03 31.98 7.23
C LEU A 19 -1.21 32.27 5.73
N ALA A 20 -0.79 31.36 4.85
CA ALA A 20 -0.98 31.51 3.41
C ALA A 20 -2.48 31.50 3.04
N GLU A 21 -3.29 30.64 3.65
CA GLU A 21 -4.75 30.62 3.48
C GLU A 21 -5.39 31.97 3.86
N ARG A 22 -5.02 32.52 5.02
CA ARG A 22 -5.50 33.85 5.47
C ARG A 22 -5.10 34.99 4.54
N ILE A 23 -3.93 34.90 3.90
CA ILE A 23 -3.50 35.86 2.88
C ILE A 23 -4.38 35.71 1.63
N VAL A 24 -4.64 34.51 1.17
CA VAL A 24 -5.50 34.27 -0.01
C VAL A 24 -6.95 34.69 0.26
N GLU A 25 -7.45 34.49 1.48
CA GLU A 25 -8.77 34.95 1.94
C GLU A 25 -8.87 36.49 2.17
N ASN A 26 -7.82 37.24 1.91
CA ASN A 26 -7.71 38.69 2.17
C ASN A 26 -7.86 39.08 3.65
N ARG A 27 -7.63 38.16 4.60
CA ARG A 27 -7.54 38.52 6.02
C ARG A 27 -6.28 39.33 6.33
N TYR A 28 -5.24 39.15 5.52
CA TYR A 28 -4.05 39.99 5.48
C TYR A 28 -3.87 40.49 4.05
N LYS A 29 -3.82 41.79 3.88
CA LYS A 29 -3.64 42.43 2.56
C LYS A 29 -2.17 42.54 2.20
N VAL A 30 -1.86 42.56 0.90
CA VAL A 30 -0.50 42.82 0.43
C VAL A 30 0.01 44.16 1.00
N GLY A 31 1.21 44.16 1.55
CA GLY A 31 1.80 45.30 2.27
C GLY A 31 1.39 45.42 3.73
N GLU A 32 0.44 44.62 4.22
CA GLU A 32 -0.01 44.66 5.60
C GLU A 32 0.99 43.94 6.52
N LYS A 33 1.18 44.47 7.70
CA LYS A 33 2.02 43.92 8.74
C LYS A 33 1.28 42.76 9.43
N ILE A 34 1.90 41.59 9.46
CA ILE A 34 1.38 40.47 10.23
C ILE A 34 1.69 40.66 11.71
N HIS A 35 0.80 40.18 12.57
CA HIS A 35 0.95 40.24 14.02
C HIS A 35 2.33 39.84 14.50
N ALA A 36 2.77 40.42 15.62
CA ALA A 36 4.04 40.07 16.24
C ALA A 36 4.21 38.57 16.45
N ARG A 37 5.44 38.10 16.33
CA ARG A 37 5.78 36.64 16.48
C ARG A 37 5.25 36.06 17.79
N SER A 38 5.26 36.85 18.87
CA SER A 38 4.71 36.42 20.17
C SER A 38 3.20 36.25 20.13
N THR A 39 2.48 37.14 19.45
CA THR A 39 1.03 37.05 19.27
C THR A 39 0.66 35.79 18.43
N LEU A 40 1.39 35.57 17.33
CA LEU A 40 1.20 34.38 16.50
C LEU A 40 1.54 33.11 17.28
N ALA A 41 2.63 33.10 18.06
CA ALA A 41 2.99 31.96 18.89
C ALA A 41 1.87 31.61 19.89
N SER A 42 1.27 32.59 20.51
CA SER A 42 0.12 32.41 21.40
C SER A 42 -1.11 31.92 20.64
N THR A 43 -1.44 32.51 19.48
CA THR A 43 -2.61 32.14 18.66
C THR A 43 -2.53 30.68 18.19
N TYR A 44 -1.34 30.23 17.80
CA TYR A 44 -1.14 28.85 17.31
C TYR A 44 -0.73 27.87 18.41
N ASN A 45 -0.67 28.31 19.66
CA ASN A 45 -0.15 27.50 20.78
C ASN A 45 1.17 26.79 20.39
N ALA A 46 2.11 27.57 19.87
CA ALA A 46 3.39 27.10 19.36
C ALA A 46 4.54 27.90 19.98
N SER A 47 5.76 27.34 19.96
CA SER A 47 6.93 28.08 20.44
C SER A 47 7.24 29.27 19.49
N PRO A 48 7.84 30.35 20.00
CA PRO A 48 8.27 31.49 19.17
C PRO A 48 9.21 31.04 18.04
N GLU A 49 10.05 30.04 18.27
CA GLU A 49 10.96 29.49 17.28
C GLU A 49 10.21 28.73 16.16
N THR A 50 9.18 27.95 16.50
CA THR A 50 8.31 27.29 15.52
C THR A 50 7.60 28.29 14.64
N THR A 51 7.10 29.36 15.22
CA THR A 51 6.44 30.46 14.49
C THR A 51 7.44 31.21 13.62
N ARG A 52 8.65 31.46 14.11
CA ARG A 52 9.73 32.06 13.32
C ARG A 52 10.07 31.22 12.09
N LYS A 53 10.18 29.90 12.27
CA LYS A 53 10.43 28.96 11.18
C LYS A 53 9.32 28.99 10.12
N ALA A 54 8.06 29.06 10.55
CA ALA A 54 6.91 29.18 9.64
C ALA A 54 6.98 30.48 8.81
N ILE A 55 7.27 31.60 9.44
CA ILE A 55 7.41 32.90 8.77
C ILE A 55 8.58 32.83 7.79
N ASN A 56 9.74 32.30 8.18
CA ASN A 56 10.91 32.20 7.31
C ASN A 56 10.61 31.40 6.04
N VAL A 57 9.89 30.29 6.15
CA VAL A 57 9.44 29.50 4.97
C VAL A 57 8.62 30.37 4.02
N LEU A 58 7.69 31.20 4.54
CA LEU A 58 6.88 32.07 3.70
C LEU A 58 7.71 33.24 3.10
N VAL A 59 8.77 33.67 3.77
CA VAL A 59 9.72 34.65 3.25
C VAL A 59 10.57 34.02 2.14
N ASP A 60 11.09 32.82 2.33
CA ASP A 60 11.89 32.11 1.33
C ASP A 60 11.08 31.87 0.04
N LEU A 61 9.77 31.62 0.17
CA LEU A 61 8.83 31.49 -0.95
C LEU A 61 8.42 32.85 -1.55
N GLY A 62 8.85 33.98 -0.96
CA GLY A 62 8.49 35.33 -1.39
C GLY A 62 7.01 35.67 -1.21
N ILE A 63 6.30 34.96 -0.34
CA ILE A 63 4.92 35.25 0.08
C ILE A 63 4.92 36.39 1.10
N MET A 64 5.95 36.43 1.93
CA MET A 64 6.16 37.43 2.96
C MET A 64 7.54 38.08 2.80
N GLU A 65 7.71 39.25 3.41
CA GLU A 65 9.00 39.91 3.56
C GLU A 65 9.22 40.35 5.00
N VAL A 66 10.47 40.33 5.46
CA VAL A 66 10.85 40.82 6.78
C VAL A 66 11.57 42.16 6.61
N ARG A 67 11.04 43.20 7.24
CA ARG A 67 11.68 44.52 7.31
C ARG A 67 12.38 44.65 8.66
N HIS A 68 13.66 44.93 8.62
CA HIS A 68 14.47 45.01 9.83
C HIS A 68 13.87 46.04 10.82
N GLY A 69 13.69 45.62 12.08
CA GLY A 69 13.04 46.43 13.12
C GLY A 69 11.53 46.61 13.00
N SER A 70 10.93 46.33 11.86
CA SER A 70 9.51 46.59 11.61
C SER A 70 8.62 45.34 11.65
N GLY A 71 9.17 44.13 11.44
CA GLY A 71 8.43 42.89 11.47
C GLY A 71 8.20 42.23 10.10
N ALA A 72 7.23 41.36 9.99
CA ALA A 72 6.90 40.64 8.76
C ALA A 72 5.66 41.22 8.08
N PHE A 73 5.73 41.37 6.76
CA PHE A 73 4.70 41.96 5.90
C PHE A 73 4.32 40.97 4.78
N VAL A 74 3.09 41.07 4.29
CA VAL A 74 2.65 40.28 3.13
C VAL A 74 3.26 40.88 1.86
N ALA A 75 3.98 40.07 1.08
CA ALA A 75 4.61 40.47 -0.16
C ALA A 75 3.78 40.12 -1.40
N SER A 76 3.23 38.90 -1.49
CA SER A 76 2.46 38.46 -2.66
C SER A 76 1.35 37.48 -2.27
N LYS A 77 0.14 37.80 -2.74
CA LYS A 77 -1.02 36.91 -2.64
C LYS A 77 -0.99 35.79 -3.69
N GLU A 78 -0.50 36.10 -4.88
CA GLU A 78 -0.38 35.15 -5.98
C GLU A 78 0.54 34.00 -5.58
N LYS A 79 1.71 34.29 -5.02
CA LYS A 79 2.64 33.28 -4.52
C LYS A 79 2.05 32.46 -3.38
N ALA A 80 1.21 33.04 -2.53
CA ALA A 80 0.49 32.30 -1.49
C ALA A 80 -0.50 31.31 -2.09
N LYS A 81 -1.21 31.70 -3.15
CA LYS A 81 -2.11 30.82 -3.89
C LYS A 81 -1.38 29.65 -4.55
N ASP A 82 -0.28 29.93 -5.24
CA ASP A 82 0.55 28.92 -5.90
C ASP A 82 1.13 27.91 -4.89
N PHE A 83 1.60 28.43 -3.75
CA PHE A 83 2.08 27.60 -2.66
C PHE A 83 0.99 26.64 -2.14
N LEU A 84 -0.24 27.14 -1.93
CA LEU A 84 -1.34 26.31 -1.45
C LEU A 84 -1.74 25.22 -2.46
N LEU A 85 -1.77 25.54 -3.75
CA LEU A 85 -2.03 24.56 -4.81
C LEU A 85 -0.96 23.45 -4.80
N GLN A 86 0.31 23.84 -4.85
CA GLN A 86 1.41 22.86 -4.79
C GLN A 86 1.39 22.02 -3.51
N TYR A 87 1.03 22.64 -2.39
CA TYR A 87 0.93 21.95 -1.12
C TYR A 87 -0.20 20.90 -1.12
N GLN A 88 -1.35 21.21 -1.71
CA GLN A 88 -2.47 20.29 -1.88
C GLN A 88 -2.08 19.11 -2.77
N ASP A 89 -1.39 19.34 -3.87
CA ASP A 89 -0.91 18.29 -4.78
C ASP A 89 0.03 17.32 -4.07
N VAL A 90 1.01 17.85 -3.33
CA VAL A 90 1.94 17.04 -2.54
C VAL A 90 1.21 16.23 -1.48
N GLN A 91 0.19 16.79 -0.82
CA GLN A 91 -0.60 16.07 0.17
C GLN A 91 -1.40 14.93 -0.47
N SER A 92 -2.04 15.18 -1.60
CA SER A 92 -2.78 14.15 -2.35
C SER A 92 -1.88 12.96 -2.72
N ILE A 93 -0.65 13.24 -3.21
CA ILE A 93 0.33 12.20 -3.53
C ILE A 93 0.73 11.40 -2.29
N GLN A 94 0.95 12.06 -1.15
CA GLN A 94 1.32 11.39 0.10
C GLN A 94 0.19 10.52 0.65
N ASP A 95 -1.05 11.00 0.58
CA ASP A 95 -2.23 10.27 1.02
C ASP A 95 -2.43 9.01 0.13
N THR A 96 -2.34 9.17 -1.20
CA THR A 96 -2.41 8.05 -2.15
C THR A 96 -1.28 7.03 -1.90
N LYS A 97 -0.06 7.50 -1.66
CA LYS A 97 1.06 6.62 -1.31
C LYS A 97 0.78 5.83 -0.04
N ALA A 98 0.23 6.46 0.99
CA ALA A 98 -0.13 5.79 2.24
C ALA A 98 -1.21 4.73 2.03
N GLU A 99 -2.21 4.99 1.18
CA GLU A 99 -3.25 4.03 0.81
C GLU A 99 -2.68 2.83 0.05
N ILE A 100 -1.77 3.08 -0.91
CA ILE A 100 -1.09 2.01 -1.65
C ILE A 100 -0.29 1.12 -0.68
N MET A 101 0.48 1.71 0.22
CA MET A 101 1.27 0.95 1.19
C MET A 101 0.39 0.10 2.11
N ALA A 102 -0.73 0.64 2.58
CA ALA A 102 -1.70 -0.11 3.38
C ALA A 102 -2.35 -1.26 2.60
N SER A 103 -2.63 -1.05 1.31
CA SER A 103 -3.16 -2.09 0.43
C SER A 103 -2.16 -3.22 0.21
N VAL A 104 -0.87 -2.88 0.00
CA VAL A 104 0.21 -3.88 -0.15
C VAL A 104 0.37 -4.71 1.13
N GLU A 105 0.36 -4.07 2.30
CA GLU A 105 0.45 -4.77 3.59
C GLU A 105 -0.70 -5.77 3.76
N LYS A 106 -1.93 -5.34 3.44
CA LYS A 106 -3.10 -6.22 3.48
C LYS A 106 -2.98 -7.42 2.55
N GLN A 107 -2.53 -7.21 1.30
CA GLN A 107 -2.33 -8.29 0.34
C GLN A 107 -1.26 -9.28 0.82
N GLN A 108 -0.19 -8.79 1.44
CA GLN A 108 0.85 -9.63 2.01
C GLN A 108 0.30 -10.54 3.12
N ASP A 109 -0.54 -10.00 4.00
CA ASP A 109 -1.20 -10.76 5.06
C ASP A 109 -2.14 -11.82 4.49
N GLU A 110 -2.91 -11.50 3.45
CA GLU A 110 -3.78 -12.44 2.75
C GLU A 110 -2.99 -13.57 2.09
N LEU A 111 -1.85 -13.27 1.45
CA LEU A 111 -0.96 -14.28 0.86
C LEU A 111 -0.34 -15.19 1.92
N ASN A 112 0.07 -14.64 3.05
CA ASN A 112 0.60 -15.42 4.16
C ASN A 112 -0.48 -16.38 4.73
N HIS A 113 -1.70 -15.87 4.89
CA HIS A 113 -2.83 -16.71 5.32
C HIS A 113 -3.14 -17.83 4.32
N PHE A 114 -3.15 -17.52 3.02
CA PHE A 114 -3.33 -18.50 1.96
C PHE A 114 -2.24 -19.59 2.00
N SER A 115 -0.99 -19.21 2.17
CA SER A 115 0.13 -20.16 2.32
C SER A 115 -0.09 -21.10 3.52
N GLN A 116 -0.55 -20.58 4.65
CA GLN A 116 -0.85 -21.40 5.82
C GLN A 116 -1.98 -22.42 5.55
N LEU A 117 -3.02 -21.99 4.83
CA LEU A 117 -4.11 -22.91 4.45
C LEU A 117 -3.63 -24.01 3.52
N LEU A 118 -2.75 -23.69 2.56
CA LEU A 118 -2.13 -24.70 1.69
C LEU A 118 -1.30 -25.72 2.49
N ASP A 119 -0.48 -25.26 3.43
CA ASP A 119 0.29 -26.13 4.30
C ASP A 119 -0.61 -27.05 5.15
N GLN A 120 -1.70 -26.52 5.67
CA GLN A 120 -2.68 -27.32 6.40
C GLN A 120 -3.31 -28.39 5.49
N LEU A 121 -3.71 -28.04 4.28
CA LEU A 121 -4.29 -28.98 3.32
C LEU A 121 -3.31 -30.11 2.97
N VAL A 122 -2.06 -29.76 2.65
CA VAL A 122 -1.00 -30.72 2.35
C VAL A 122 -0.76 -31.66 3.53
N ASN A 123 -0.72 -31.13 4.74
CA ASN A 123 -0.51 -31.95 5.94
C ASN A 123 -1.71 -32.84 6.24
N GLN A 124 -2.94 -32.39 6.02
CA GLN A 124 -4.14 -33.23 6.15
C GLN A 124 -4.14 -34.37 5.12
N THR A 125 -3.80 -34.06 3.87
CA THR A 125 -3.71 -35.03 2.80
C THR A 125 -2.67 -36.13 3.10
N LYS A 126 -1.48 -35.71 3.58
CA LYS A 126 -0.43 -36.68 4.00
C LYS A 126 -0.87 -37.55 5.17
N ARG A 127 -1.65 -37.02 6.13
CA ARG A 127 -2.20 -37.84 7.24
C ARG A 127 -3.20 -38.87 6.74
N ILE A 128 -4.12 -38.49 5.87
CA ILE A 128 -5.12 -39.41 5.29
C ILE A 128 -4.41 -40.54 4.55
N HIS A 129 -3.38 -40.24 3.77
CA HIS A 129 -2.59 -41.25 3.06
C HIS A 129 -1.87 -42.22 3.98
N LYS A 130 -1.26 -41.69 5.05
CA LYS A 130 -0.55 -42.50 6.03
C LYS A 130 -1.49 -43.42 6.83
N MET A 131 -2.74 -42.98 7.04
CA MET A 131 -3.75 -43.73 7.78
C MET A 131 -4.53 -44.69 6.90
N ASN A 132 -4.61 -44.48 5.60
CA ASN A 132 -5.37 -45.29 4.69
C ASN A 132 -4.70 -45.41 3.30
N PRO A 133 -3.65 -46.26 3.18
CA PRO A 133 -2.89 -46.43 1.95
C PRO A 133 -3.69 -46.98 0.78
N LEU A 134 -4.93 -47.46 1.04
CA LEU A 134 -5.84 -48.01 0.02
C LEU A 134 -6.81 -46.94 -0.54
N LEU A 135 -6.79 -45.71 -0.08
CA LEU A 135 -7.61 -44.65 -0.68
C LEU A 135 -7.05 -44.26 -2.05
N PRO A 136 -7.82 -44.40 -3.12
CA PRO A 136 -7.39 -44.02 -4.44
C PRO A 136 -7.30 -42.50 -4.56
N PHE A 137 -6.33 -42.03 -5.32
CA PHE A 137 -6.25 -40.62 -5.76
C PHE A 137 -6.89 -40.47 -7.13
N GLU A 138 -7.66 -39.44 -7.29
CA GLU A 138 -8.12 -39.01 -8.59
C GLU A 138 -7.21 -37.85 -9.09
N LEU A 139 -6.59 -38.04 -10.23
CA LEU A 139 -5.77 -37.06 -10.89
C LEU A 139 -6.37 -36.73 -12.26
N SER A 140 -6.80 -35.48 -12.41
CA SER A 140 -7.24 -35.00 -13.73
C SER A 140 -6.05 -34.49 -14.51
N LEU A 141 -5.75 -35.09 -15.65
CA LEU A 141 -4.71 -34.64 -16.55
C LEU A 141 -5.26 -33.55 -17.49
N SER A 142 -4.51 -32.47 -17.68
CA SER A 142 -4.87 -31.45 -18.67
C SER A 142 -4.60 -31.96 -20.08
N GLU A 143 -5.31 -31.44 -21.08
CA GLU A 143 -5.13 -31.78 -22.50
C GLU A 143 -3.70 -31.54 -23.03
N LYS A 144 -2.86 -30.80 -22.29
CA LYS A 144 -1.47 -30.50 -22.61
C LYS A 144 -0.47 -31.33 -21.83
N ALA A 145 -0.90 -32.37 -21.09
CA ALA A 145 0.01 -33.18 -20.32
C ALA A 145 0.95 -33.96 -21.23
N MET A 146 2.23 -34.01 -20.87
CA MET A 146 3.35 -34.51 -21.71
C MET A 146 3.26 -36.00 -22.04
N HIS A 147 2.39 -36.74 -21.40
CA HIS A 147 2.23 -38.21 -21.51
C HIS A 147 0.84 -38.65 -21.95
N LEU A 148 0.05 -37.74 -22.53
CA LEU A 148 -1.17 -38.10 -23.22
C LEU A 148 -0.82 -38.97 -24.42
N ASP A 149 -1.67 -39.94 -24.72
CA ASP A 149 -1.53 -40.92 -25.82
C ASP A 149 -0.50 -42.05 -25.57
N ARG A 150 0.03 -42.20 -24.35
CA ARG A 150 0.81 -43.36 -23.95
C ARG A 150 -0.02 -44.31 -23.07
N SER A 151 0.20 -45.62 -23.23
CA SER A 151 -0.46 -46.56 -22.36
C SER A 151 0.08 -46.53 -20.92
N ILE A 152 -0.73 -46.90 -19.94
CA ILE A 152 -0.31 -46.96 -18.52
C ILE A 152 0.90 -47.90 -18.35
N SER A 153 0.96 -49.00 -19.16
CA SER A 153 2.07 -49.94 -19.18
C SER A 153 3.36 -49.33 -19.66
N GLU A 154 3.33 -48.47 -20.71
CA GLU A 154 4.48 -47.75 -21.24
C GLU A 154 5.00 -46.69 -20.29
N LEU A 155 4.14 -46.09 -19.51
CA LEU A 155 4.49 -45.06 -18.53
C LEU A 155 5.20 -45.65 -17.29
N ASN A 156 5.09 -46.96 -17.09
CA ASN A 156 5.73 -47.66 -15.97
C ASN A 156 5.55 -46.94 -14.60
N ILE A 157 4.33 -46.53 -14.35
CA ILE A 157 3.94 -45.66 -13.23
C ILE A 157 4.44 -46.18 -11.89
N TRP A 158 4.35 -47.50 -11.69
CA TRP A 158 4.79 -48.12 -10.44
C TRP A 158 6.28 -47.87 -10.15
N GLN A 159 7.13 -48.05 -11.15
CA GLN A 159 8.58 -47.86 -10.97
C GLN A 159 8.94 -46.40 -10.78
N ALA A 160 8.22 -45.49 -11.44
CA ALA A 160 8.44 -44.07 -11.34
C ALA A 160 7.89 -43.43 -10.06
N THR A 161 6.78 -43.94 -9.53
CA THR A 161 6.04 -43.26 -8.45
C THR A 161 5.72 -44.16 -7.24
N GLY A 162 5.82 -45.50 -7.36
CA GLY A 162 5.33 -46.45 -6.37
C GLY A 162 3.79 -46.55 -6.30
N ALA A 163 3.07 -45.93 -7.24
CA ALA A 163 1.62 -45.89 -7.28
C ALA A 163 1.05 -46.84 -8.34
N THR A 164 -0.08 -47.51 -8.05
CA THR A 164 -0.80 -48.40 -8.97
C THR A 164 -2.06 -47.70 -9.45
N ALA A 165 -2.30 -47.68 -10.74
CA ALA A 165 -3.57 -47.21 -11.30
C ALA A 165 -4.66 -48.24 -11.03
N VAL A 166 -5.71 -47.86 -10.30
CA VAL A 166 -6.82 -48.72 -9.91
C VAL A 166 -8.00 -48.58 -10.88
N SER A 167 -8.23 -47.41 -11.42
CA SER A 167 -9.29 -47.10 -12.37
C SER A 167 -8.93 -45.89 -13.18
N TYR A 168 -9.46 -45.79 -14.39
CA TYR A 168 -9.31 -44.63 -15.24
C TYR A 168 -10.59 -44.39 -16.05
N THR A 169 -10.92 -43.10 -16.29
CA THR A 169 -12.03 -42.65 -17.12
C THR A 169 -11.48 -41.90 -18.32
N HIS A 170 -12.07 -42.05 -19.53
CA HIS A 170 -11.65 -41.38 -20.77
C HIS A 170 -10.39 -41.90 -21.45
N LEU A 171 -10.08 -43.19 -21.38
CA LEU A 171 -9.20 -43.79 -22.36
C LEU A 171 -9.99 -44.12 -23.64
N ARG A 172 -9.40 -43.83 -24.79
CA ARG A 172 -10.00 -44.12 -26.09
C ARG A 172 -10.48 -45.58 -26.14
N ALA A 173 -11.63 -45.77 -26.75
CA ALA A 173 -12.40 -47.08 -26.80
C ALA A 173 -11.63 -48.32 -27.29
N HIS A 174 -10.34 -48.24 -27.58
CA HIS A 174 -9.52 -49.32 -28.07
C HIS A 174 -8.74 -50.12 -27.01
N GLU A 175 -8.70 -49.68 -25.76
CA GLU A 175 -7.92 -50.42 -24.73
C GLU A 175 -8.74 -51.19 -23.69
N THR A 176 -10.06 -51.23 -23.81
CA THR A 176 -10.93 -52.00 -22.87
C THR A 176 -11.10 -53.47 -23.22
N GLY A 177 -10.33 -53.96 -24.17
CA GLY A 177 -10.44 -55.36 -24.61
C GLY A 177 -9.19 -56.18 -24.36
N ARG A 178 -8.83 -56.48 -23.12
CA ARG A 178 -8.06 -57.64 -22.66
C ARG A 178 -7.33 -57.36 -21.37
N ASN A 179 -7.94 -57.78 -20.30
CA ASN A 179 -7.26 -58.51 -19.23
C ASN A 179 -8.31 -58.90 -18.16
N LEU A 180 -8.87 -60.05 -18.37
CA LEU A 180 -9.28 -60.96 -17.31
C LEU A 180 -8.18 -61.98 -17.18
#